data_6af028e6a5d8f40204cc84bb5a6435ad
#
_entry.id   6af028e6a5d8f40204cc84bb5a6435ad
#
_cell.length_a   1.000
_cell.length_b   1.000
_cell.length_c   1.000
_cell.angle_alpha   90.00
_cell.angle_beta   90.00
_cell.angle_gamma   90.00
#
_symmetry.space_group_name_H-M   'P 1'
#
loop_
_entity.id
_entity.type
_entity.pdbx_description
1 polymer ?
#
loop_
_entity_poly.entity_id
_entity_poly.type
_entity_poly.pdbx_seq_one_letter_code
_entity_poly.pdbx_strand_id
1 'polypeptide(L)'
;FEPGCRNNWHIHKATKGGGQMLIGVAGHGWYQEEGKPAIEILPGTVIHIPANVKHWHGAAADSWFAHLAFEIAGENASNEWLEPVTDEEYDKLK
;
A
#
# COMPACT_ATOMS: atom_id res chain seq x y z
N PHE A 1 4.74 7.89 7.38
CA PHE A 1 3.33 8.33 7.48
C PHE A 1 2.98 8.70 8.91
N GLU A 2 2.37 9.87 9.08
CA GLU A 2 1.77 10.27 10.34
C GLU A 2 0.51 9.43 10.63
N PRO A 3 0.06 9.35 11.90
CA PRO A 3 -1.18 8.64 12.21
C PRO A 3 -2.34 9.09 11.32
N GLY A 4 -3.04 8.12 10.74
CA GLY A 4 -4.16 8.37 9.84
C GLY A 4 -3.78 8.75 8.41
N CYS A 5 -2.51 8.99 8.13
CA CYS A 5 -2.06 9.36 6.79
C CYS A 5 -1.96 8.14 5.89
N ARG A 6 -2.46 8.28 4.66
CA ARG A 6 -2.49 7.20 3.68
C ARG A 6 -2.39 7.77 2.27
N ASN A 7 -1.89 6.96 1.33
CA ASN A 7 -1.90 7.39 -0.06
C ASN A 7 -3.24 7.08 -0.72
N ASN A 8 -3.41 7.57 -1.94
CA ASN A 8 -4.58 7.27 -2.74
C ASN A 8 -4.52 5.84 -3.26
N TRP A 9 -5.66 5.32 -3.67
CA TRP A 9 -5.69 4.11 -4.50
C TRP A 9 -4.80 4.34 -5.71
N HIS A 10 -4.00 3.35 -6.07
CA HIS A 10 -3.13 3.45 -7.24
C HIS A 10 -2.76 2.08 -7.79
N ILE A 11 -2.17 2.08 -8.98
CA ILE A 11 -1.78 0.88 -9.70
C ILE A 11 -0.34 1.06 -10.21
N HIS A 12 0.51 0.07 -9.98
CA HIS A 12 1.81 -0.03 -10.65
C HIS A 12 1.61 -0.87 -11.90
N LYS A 13 1.52 -0.23 -13.06
CA LYS A 13 1.24 -0.90 -14.31
C LYS A 13 2.51 -1.45 -14.94
N ALA A 14 2.43 -2.63 -15.52
CA ALA A 14 3.49 -3.20 -16.34
C ALA A 14 2.89 -4.29 -17.25
N THR A 15 3.48 -4.47 -18.42
CA THR A 15 3.06 -5.52 -19.33
C THR A 15 3.72 -6.85 -18.97
N LYS A 16 4.85 -6.81 -18.27
CA LYS A 16 5.56 -7.99 -17.80
C LYS A 16 6.39 -7.60 -16.58
N GLY A 17 6.41 -8.44 -15.55
CA GLY A 17 7.10 -8.14 -14.30
C GLY A 17 6.45 -6.95 -13.58
N GLY A 18 7.26 -6.15 -12.92
CA GLY A 18 6.78 -4.96 -12.22
C GLY A 18 6.17 -5.24 -10.85
N GLY A 19 5.49 -4.22 -10.31
CA GLY A 19 4.94 -4.27 -8.96
C GLY A 19 5.86 -3.60 -7.95
N GLN A 20 5.63 -3.90 -6.67
CA GLN A 20 6.35 -3.25 -5.57
C GLN A 20 6.49 -4.21 -4.40
N MET A 21 7.56 -4.03 -3.62
CA MET A 21 7.73 -4.73 -2.34
C MET A 21 7.69 -3.70 -1.21
N LEU A 22 6.94 -4.00 -0.16
CA LEU A 22 6.92 -3.19 1.06
C LEU A 22 7.49 -4.00 2.22
N ILE A 23 8.30 -3.35 3.05
CA ILE A 23 8.84 -3.96 4.27
C ILE A 23 8.56 -3.00 5.43
N GLY A 24 7.74 -3.42 6.39
CA GLY A 24 7.46 -2.63 7.59
C GLY A 24 8.74 -2.44 8.42
N VAL A 25 8.99 -1.21 8.84
CA VAL A 25 10.19 -0.85 9.62
C VAL A 25 9.83 -0.44 11.04
N ALA A 26 8.83 0.43 11.19
CA ALA A 26 8.43 0.96 12.50
C ALA A 26 6.95 1.30 12.51
N GLY A 27 6.32 1.17 13.67
CA GLY A 27 4.93 1.54 13.86
C GLY A 27 3.95 0.51 13.31
N HIS A 28 2.75 0.98 12.99
CA HIS A 28 1.65 0.14 12.55
C HIS A 28 0.98 0.76 11.32
N GLY A 29 0.81 -0.02 10.29
CA GLY A 29 0.20 0.43 9.05
C GLY A 29 -0.71 -0.62 8.43
N TRP A 30 -1.30 -0.25 7.30
CA TRP A 30 -2.23 -1.07 6.54
C TRP A 30 -1.86 -1.11 5.06
N TYR A 31 -2.18 -2.23 4.43
CA TYR A 31 -2.16 -2.41 2.99
C TYR A 31 -3.47 -3.06 2.57
N GLN A 32 -4.09 -2.58 1.51
CA GLN A 32 -5.33 -3.17 1.01
C GLN A 32 -5.36 -3.18 -0.52
N GLU A 33 -5.68 -4.34 -1.07
CA GLU A 33 -6.05 -4.48 -2.48
C GLU A 33 -7.56 -4.29 -2.63
N GLU A 34 -7.98 -3.69 -3.73
CA GLU A 34 -9.39 -3.49 -4.01
C GLU A 34 -10.15 -4.83 -3.96
N GLY A 35 -11.27 -4.84 -3.22
CA GLY A 35 -12.12 -6.02 -3.08
C GLY A 35 -11.64 -7.06 -2.10
N LYS A 36 -10.55 -6.79 -1.36
CA LYS A 36 -10.00 -7.71 -0.37
C LYS A 36 -9.91 -7.07 1.01
N PRO A 37 -9.83 -7.87 2.09
CA PRO A 37 -9.58 -7.32 3.42
C PRO A 37 -8.22 -6.65 3.51
N ALA A 38 -8.11 -5.61 4.35
CA ALA A 38 -6.83 -4.96 4.61
C ALA A 38 -5.90 -5.90 5.39
N ILE A 39 -4.61 -5.77 5.10
CA ILE A 39 -3.53 -6.53 5.74
C ILE A 39 -2.77 -5.59 6.66
N GLU A 40 -2.58 -6.00 7.91
CA GLU A 40 -1.82 -5.26 8.89
C GLU A 40 -0.33 -5.33 8.57
N ILE A 41 0.36 -4.19 8.65
CA ILE A 41 1.81 -4.13 8.45
C ILE A 41 2.46 -3.74 9.78
N LEU A 42 3.27 -4.65 10.31
CA LEU A 42 4.09 -4.45 11.51
C LEU A 42 5.57 -4.47 11.13
N PRO A 43 6.48 -4.04 12.02
CA PRO A 43 7.91 -4.17 11.74
C PRO A 43 8.27 -5.60 11.35
N GLY A 44 8.96 -5.76 10.22
CA GLY A 44 9.34 -7.07 9.68
C GLY A 44 8.31 -7.69 8.73
N THR A 45 7.12 -7.13 8.61
CA THR A 45 6.13 -7.62 7.64
C THR A 45 6.59 -7.28 6.23
N VAL A 46 6.58 -8.28 5.35
CA VAL A 46 6.93 -8.12 3.93
C VAL A 46 5.69 -8.35 3.09
N ILE A 47 5.41 -7.41 2.19
CA ILE A 47 4.27 -7.50 1.29
C ILE A 47 4.76 -7.37 -0.15
N HIS A 48 4.41 -8.34 -0.99
CA HIS A 48 4.61 -8.26 -2.42
C HIS A 48 3.34 -7.78 -3.09
N ILE A 49 3.42 -6.64 -3.75
CA ILE A 49 2.30 -6.04 -4.48
C ILE A 49 2.50 -6.35 -5.97
N PRO A 50 1.68 -7.24 -6.55
CA PRO A 50 1.80 -7.55 -7.98
C PRO A 50 1.54 -6.32 -8.84
N ALA A 51 2.10 -6.30 -10.04
CA ALA A 51 1.77 -5.28 -11.02
C ALA A 51 0.29 -5.35 -11.38
N ASN A 52 -0.28 -4.20 -11.78
CA ASN A 52 -1.66 -4.07 -12.25
C ASN A 52 -2.74 -4.32 -11.19
N VAL A 53 -2.37 -4.30 -9.91
CA VAL A 53 -3.31 -4.44 -8.80
C VAL A 53 -3.61 -3.06 -8.21
N LYS A 54 -4.88 -2.72 -8.10
CA LYS A 54 -5.33 -1.49 -7.45
C LYS A 54 -5.23 -1.65 -5.94
N HIS A 55 -4.47 -0.78 -5.28
CA HIS A 55 -4.19 -0.88 -3.84
C HIS A 55 -3.89 0.48 -3.22
N TRP A 56 -3.81 0.49 -1.90
CA TRP A 56 -3.28 1.61 -1.13
C TRP A 56 -2.55 1.09 0.10
N HIS A 57 -1.73 1.95 0.72
CA HIS A 57 -1.11 1.69 2.01
C HIS A 57 -0.95 2.98 2.80
N GLY A 58 -0.79 2.85 4.10
CA GLY A 58 -0.65 4.00 4.97
C GLY A 58 -0.59 3.62 6.44
N ALA A 59 -0.56 4.63 7.31
CA ALA A 59 -0.50 4.45 8.75
C ALA A 59 -1.85 4.05 9.34
N ALA A 60 -1.80 3.35 10.47
CA ALA A 60 -2.98 3.14 11.30
C ALA A 60 -3.43 4.49 11.90
N ALA A 61 -4.69 4.55 12.33
CA ALA A 61 -5.28 5.79 12.84
C ALA A 61 -4.58 6.34 14.08
N ASP A 62 -3.94 5.48 14.86
CA ASP A 62 -3.33 5.80 16.16
C ASP A 62 -1.82 5.58 16.20
N SER A 63 -1.16 5.42 15.05
CA SER A 63 0.27 5.12 15.02
C SER A 63 0.97 5.78 13.85
N TRP A 64 2.20 6.21 14.08
CA TRP A 64 3.15 6.50 13.01
C TRP A 64 3.48 5.19 12.30
N PHE A 65 3.85 5.29 11.04
CA PHE A 65 4.21 4.13 10.25
C PHE A 65 5.36 4.46 9.30
N ALA A 66 6.39 3.61 9.30
CA ALA A 66 7.50 3.71 8.37
C ALA A 66 7.72 2.37 7.68
N HIS A 67 8.00 2.42 6.39
CA HIS A 67 8.32 1.23 5.61
C HIS A 67 9.35 1.54 4.55
N LEU A 68 9.98 0.49 4.03
CA LEU A 68 10.76 0.55 2.82
C LEU A 68 9.88 0.13 1.64
N ALA A 69 10.05 0.79 0.51
CA ALA A 69 9.33 0.46 -0.71
C ALA A 69 10.34 0.26 -1.85
N PHE A 70 10.23 -0.87 -2.54
CA PHE A 70 11.09 -1.20 -3.67
C PHE A 70 10.26 -1.40 -4.92
N GLU A 71 10.59 -0.67 -5.98
CA GLU A 71 10.00 -0.93 -7.29
C GLU A 71 10.63 -2.17 -7.90
N ILE A 72 9.80 -3.04 -8.45
CA ILE A 72 10.26 -4.23 -9.17
C ILE A 72 10.34 -3.87 -10.64
N ALA A 73 11.46 -4.19 -11.28
CA ALA A 73 11.66 -3.91 -12.69
C ALA A 73 10.59 -4.61 -13.56
N GLY A 74 10.06 -3.88 -14.53
CA GLY A 74 9.03 -4.40 -15.42
C GLY A 74 9.07 -3.72 -16.79
N GLU A 75 8.41 -4.33 -17.76
CA GLU A 75 8.29 -3.79 -19.10
C GLU A 75 7.12 -2.80 -19.19
N ASN A 76 7.37 -1.63 -19.80
CA ASN A 76 6.38 -0.56 -19.95
C ASN A 76 5.79 -0.15 -18.59
N ALA A 77 6.64 -0.09 -17.57
CA ALA A 77 6.21 0.22 -16.21
C ALA A 77 5.78 1.68 -16.09
N SER A 78 4.65 1.90 -15.43
CA SER A 78 4.13 3.23 -15.12
C SER A 78 3.23 3.16 -13.88
N ASN A 79 2.97 4.31 -13.27
CA ASN A 79 2.08 4.41 -12.12
C ASN A 79 0.83 5.17 -12.51
N GLU A 80 -0.32 4.71 -12.04
CA GLU A 80 -1.59 5.41 -12.19
C GLU A 80 -2.16 5.73 -10.81
N TRP A 81 -2.33 7.01 -10.53
CA TRP A 81 -2.94 7.49 -9.29
C TRP A 81 -4.44 7.62 -9.49
N LEU A 82 -5.20 7.12 -8.53
CA LEU A 82 -6.65 7.05 -8.59
C LEU A 82 -7.28 7.85 -7.46
N GLU A 83 -8.50 7.49 -7.05
CA GLU A 83 -9.24 8.20 -6.02
C GLU A 83 -8.62 8.07 -4.62
N PRO A 84 -8.87 9.03 -3.72
CA PRO A 84 -8.49 8.89 -2.33
C PRO A 84 -9.22 7.72 -1.66
N VAL A 85 -8.59 7.14 -0.65
CA VAL A 85 -9.25 6.17 0.24
C VAL A 85 -10.17 6.99 1.14
N THR A 86 -11.48 6.69 1.12
CA THR A 86 -12.44 7.45 1.91
C THR A 86 -12.28 7.19 3.41
N ASP A 87 -12.66 8.15 4.24
CA ASP A 87 -12.64 7.97 5.69
C ASP A 87 -13.54 6.81 6.10
N GLU A 88 -14.67 6.63 5.41
CA GLU A 88 -15.59 5.52 5.66
C GLU A 88 -14.93 4.16 5.47
N GLU A 89 -14.19 3.98 4.37
CA GLU A 89 -13.43 2.75 4.12
C GLU A 89 -12.32 2.56 5.14
N TYR A 90 -11.59 3.63 5.43
CA TYR A 90 -10.44 3.60 6.33
C TYR A 90 -10.87 3.29 7.78
N ASP A 91 -11.95 3.89 8.24
CA ASP A 91 -12.42 3.74 9.62
C ASP A 91 -12.90 2.31 9.95
N LYS A 92 -13.12 1.48 8.95
CA LYS A 92 -13.44 0.06 9.13
C LYS A 92 -12.23 -0.78 9.53
N LEU A 93 -11.02 -0.21 9.44
CA LEU A 93 -9.76 -0.91 9.71
C LEU A 93 -9.40 -0.76 11.20
N LYS A 94 -9.79 -1.69 12.02
CA LYS A 94 -9.44 -1.67 13.45
C LYS A 94 -9.20 -3.05 14.00
#